data_6df595dd78cd557191e9c3435aa16497
#
_entry.id   6df595dd78cd557191e9c3435aa16497
#
_cell.length_a   1.000
_cell.length_b   1.000
_cell.length_c   1.000
_cell.angle_alpha   90.00
_cell.angle_beta   90.00
_cell.angle_gamma   90.00
#
_symmetry.space_group_name_H-M   'P 1'
#
loop_
_entity.id
_entity.type
_entity.pdbx_description
1 polymer ?
#
loop_
_entity_poly.entity_id
_entity_poly.type
_entity_poly.pdbx_seq_one_letter_code
_entity_poly.pdbx_strand_id
1 'polypeptide(L)'
;MLAERGLLMQAPDGTRRNRNRNHQHFERTRDAQQQNVIEAEPLTIYHQPAWRAIDPERKPQALMDASARQRDLVALAHATPAAEADQCAAWVERVFLRMGLGVVTGDASALYHAWCQSSDTRCLRVGMIVAVPAHPYGAGGRSWGHVGLYLGDSRVRHCTDGHLADAPLELWTSVYGVMAEPRWGWLGGIALGS
;
A
#
# COMPACT_ATOMS: atom_id res chain seq x y z
N MET A 1 36.11 -19.91 69.86
CA MET A 1 35.54 -21.27 69.98
C MET A 1 34.91 -21.65 68.69
N LEU A 2 35.39 -22.81 68.20
CA LEU A 2 34.79 -23.70 67.21
C LEU A 2 34.63 -23.22 65.77
N ALA A 3 35.53 -23.74 65.04
CA ALA A 3 35.57 -24.12 63.67
C ALA A 3 34.40 -25.01 63.25
N GLU A 4 33.90 -24.84 62.03
CA GLU A 4 33.43 -26.00 61.25
C GLU A 4 33.73 -25.84 59.77
N ARG A 5 34.32 -26.92 59.32
CA ARG A 5 34.73 -27.23 57.92
C ARG A 5 33.49 -27.63 57.13
N GLY A 6 33.35 -27.17 55.94
CA GLY A 6 32.31 -27.62 54.99
C GLY A 6 32.83 -27.77 53.59
N LEU A 7 33.16 -28.96 53.26
CA LEU A 7 33.35 -29.67 52.00
C LEU A 7 33.05 -28.90 50.70
N LEU A 8 34.09 -28.79 49.89
CA LEU A 8 34.04 -28.63 48.44
C LEU A 8 33.53 -29.94 47.81
N MET A 9 32.34 -29.90 47.22
CA MET A 9 31.90 -30.93 46.25
C MET A 9 32.19 -30.43 44.84
N GLN A 10 33.14 -31.09 44.18
CA GLN A 10 33.36 -31.00 42.76
C GLN A 10 32.18 -31.67 42.01
N ALA A 11 31.53 -30.94 41.11
CA ALA A 11 30.62 -31.51 40.13
C ALA A 11 31.40 -32.00 38.90
N PRO A 12 31.02 -33.12 38.31
CA PRO A 12 31.73 -33.72 37.19
C PRO A 12 31.53 -32.95 35.89
N ASP A 13 32.65 -32.72 35.22
CA ASP A 13 32.78 -32.24 33.84
C ASP A 13 32.10 -33.26 32.89
N GLY A 14 31.15 -32.80 32.11
CA GLY A 14 30.52 -33.68 31.13
C GLY A 14 29.25 -33.12 30.48
N THR A 15 29.31 -31.99 29.80
CA THR A 15 28.37 -31.69 28.71
C THR A 15 28.81 -30.53 27.83
N ARG A 16 30.00 -30.69 27.25
CA ARG A 16 30.41 -29.84 26.11
C ARG A 16 30.37 -30.62 24.81
N ARG A 17 29.18 -31.01 24.37
CA ARG A 17 28.95 -31.48 22.98
C ARG A 17 27.44 -31.47 22.69
N ASN A 18 26.81 -30.35 22.41
CA ASN A 18 25.63 -30.29 21.56
C ASN A 18 25.07 -28.86 21.26
N ARG A 19 25.85 -27.79 21.46
CA ARG A 19 25.33 -26.43 21.11
C ARG A 19 25.58 -26.03 19.66
N ASN A 20 26.41 -26.74 18.90
CA ASN A 20 26.76 -26.33 17.54
C ASN A 20 25.89 -26.96 16.42
N ARG A 21 25.11 -28.00 16.73
CA ARG A 21 24.21 -28.59 15.69
C ARG A 21 22.87 -27.85 15.54
N ASN A 22 22.36 -27.26 16.61
CA ASN A 22 21.11 -26.53 16.55
C ASN A 22 21.24 -25.13 15.95
N HIS A 23 22.42 -24.48 16.05
CA HIS A 23 22.64 -23.18 15.43
C HIS A 23 22.74 -23.25 13.91
N GLN A 24 23.39 -24.29 13.38
CA GLN A 24 23.52 -24.48 11.92
C GLN A 24 22.20 -24.91 11.26
N HIS A 25 21.29 -25.56 12.00
CA HIS A 25 19.97 -25.92 11.45
C HIS A 25 18.99 -24.73 11.46
N PHE A 26 19.16 -23.82 12.41
CA PHE A 26 18.33 -22.59 12.50
C PHE A 26 18.74 -21.53 11.47
N GLU A 27 20.03 -21.44 11.14
CA GLU A 27 20.51 -20.54 10.07
C GLU A 27 20.12 -21.04 8.68
N ARG A 28 20.19 -22.36 8.42
CA ARG A 28 19.75 -22.94 7.13
C ARG A 28 18.26 -22.81 6.87
N THR A 29 17.42 -22.75 7.89
CA THR A 29 15.97 -22.51 7.73
C THR A 29 15.64 -21.04 7.53
N ARG A 30 16.47 -20.10 8.02
CA ARG A 30 16.33 -18.67 7.72
C ARG A 30 16.70 -18.35 6.27
N ASP A 31 17.80 -18.91 5.79
CA ASP A 31 18.23 -18.70 4.39
C ASP A 31 17.27 -19.32 3.37
N ALA A 32 16.62 -20.44 3.70
CA ALA A 32 15.62 -21.08 2.84
C ALA A 32 14.26 -20.33 2.80
N GLN A 33 13.93 -19.57 3.84
CA GLN A 33 12.73 -18.72 3.86
C GLN A 33 12.94 -17.34 3.24
N GLN A 34 14.20 -16.87 3.15
CA GLN A 34 14.54 -15.61 2.48
C GLN A 34 14.66 -15.73 0.96
N GLN A 35 14.80 -16.93 0.40
CA GLN A 35 14.96 -17.15 -1.04
C GLN A 35 13.66 -17.24 -1.85
N ASN A 36 12.48 -17.15 -1.21
CA ASN A 36 11.18 -17.13 -1.89
C ASN A 36 10.45 -15.78 -1.80
N VAL A 37 11.14 -14.71 -1.48
CA VAL A 37 10.64 -13.37 -1.80
C VAL A 37 10.88 -13.19 -3.29
N ILE A 38 9.84 -13.43 -4.09
CA ILE A 38 9.82 -12.97 -5.48
C ILE A 38 9.95 -11.45 -5.36
N GLU A 39 11.14 -10.92 -5.61
CA GLU A 39 11.35 -9.50 -5.89
C GLU A 39 10.65 -9.19 -7.21
N ALA A 40 9.32 -9.09 -7.15
CA ALA A 40 8.57 -8.50 -8.24
C ALA A 40 8.89 -7.01 -8.20
N GLU A 41 9.78 -6.59 -9.06
CA GLU A 41 10.22 -5.22 -9.23
C GLU A 41 9.00 -4.32 -9.44
N PRO A 42 8.66 -3.39 -8.54
CA PRO A 42 7.56 -2.44 -8.77
C PRO A 42 7.84 -1.53 -9.97
N LEU A 43 9.09 -1.45 -10.41
CA LEU A 43 9.57 -0.66 -11.54
C LEU A 43 8.98 -1.06 -12.90
N THR A 44 8.46 -2.29 -13.05
CA THR A 44 7.88 -2.75 -14.32
C THR A 44 6.63 -1.97 -14.70
N ILE A 45 5.93 -1.41 -13.73
CA ILE A 45 4.71 -0.61 -13.97
C ILE A 45 5.03 0.69 -14.69
N TYR A 46 6.14 1.35 -14.34
CA TYR A 46 6.53 2.64 -14.90
C TYR A 46 7.12 2.56 -16.29
N HIS A 47 7.60 1.38 -16.71
CA HIS A 47 8.27 1.17 -17.98
C HIS A 47 7.36 0.59 -19.06
N GLN A 48 6.07 0.37 -18.77
CA GLN A 48 5.15 -0.18 -19.73
C GLN A 48 4.70 0.87 -20.76
N PRO A 49 4.65 0.52 -22.06
CA PRO A 49 4.22 1.44 -23.13
C PRO A 49 2.81 2.04 -22.90
N ALA A 50 1.95 1.34 -22.17
CA ALA A 50 0.60 1.79 -21.85
C ALA A 50 0.56 3.11 -21.06
N TRP A 51 1.59 3.42 -20.26
CA TRP A 51 1.67 4.70 -19.55
C TRP A 51 1.86 5.89 -20.49
N ARG A 52 2.50 5.67 -21.62
CA ARG A 52 2.75 6.70 -22.65
C ARG A 52 1.56 6.94 -23.58
N ALA A 53 0.60 6.03 -23.60
CA ALA A 53 -0.59 6.13 -24.45
C ALA A 53 -1.69 7.03 -23.87
N ILE A 54 -1.57 7.43 -22.60
CA ILE A 54 -2.52 8.36 -21.97
C ILE A 54 -2.06 9.78 -22.29
N ASP A 55 -2.79 10.46 -23.17
CA ASP A 55 -2.58 11.88 -23.44
C ASP A 55 -2.78 12.68 -22.12
N PRO A 56 -1.71 13.28 -21.56
CA PRO A 56 -1.82 13.99 -20.28
C PRO A 56 -2.66 15.26 -20.38
N GLU A 57 -2.87 15.80 -21.58
CA GLU A 57 -3.66 17.03 -21.80
C GLU A 57 -5.14 16.74 -22.03
N ARG A 58 -5.50 15.50 -22.38
CA ARG A 58 -6.90 15.14 -22.58
C ARG A 58 -7.60 15.02 -21.25
N LYS A 59 -8.50 15.95 -20.97
CA LYS A 59 -9.39 15.85 -19.81
C LYS A 59 -10.34 14.67 -19.98
N PRO A 60 -10.46 13.79 -18.96
CA PRO A 60 -11.42 12.70 -18.99
C PRO A 60 -12.84 13.24 -19.20
N GLN A 61 -13.65 12.57 -20.04
CA GLN A 61 -15.06 12.95 -20.26
C GLN A 61 -15.85 12.90 -18.94
N ALA A 62 -15.61 11.85 -18.14
CA ALA A 62 -16.22 11.73 -16.81
C ALA A 62 -15.88 12.89 -15.87
N LEU A 63 -14.68 13.51 -16.03
CA LEU A 63 -14.31 14.71 -15.29
C LEU A 63 -15.07 15.96 -15.78
N MET A 64 -15.36 16.06 -17.07
CA MET A 64 -16.16 17.16 -17.63
C MET A 64 -17.60 17.10 -17.13
N ASP A 65 -18.17 15.90 -17.00
CA ASP A 65 -19.53 15.64 -16.52
C ASP A 65 -19.62 15.65 -14.97
N ALA A 66 -18.48 15.69 -14.28
CA ALA A 66 -18.38 15.65 -12.83
C ALA A 66 -18.89 16.96 -12.18
N SER A 67 -19.23 16.88 -10.90
CA SER A 67 -19.57 18.07 -10.09
C SER A 67 -18.38 19.02 -9.94
N ALA A 68 -18.63 20.28 -9.57
CA ALA A 68 -17.56 21.24 -9.29
C ALA A 68 -16.61 20.71 -8.21
N ARG A 69 -17.15 20.11 -7.13
CA ARG A 69 -16.35 19.54 -6.03
C ARG A 69 -15.45 18.39 -6.48
N GLN A 70 -15.94 17.52 -7.38
CA GLN A 70 -15.13 16.45 -7.95
C GLN A 70 -13.98 17.01 -8.81
N ARG A 71 -14.26 18.03 -9.64
CA ARG A 71 -13.23 18.70 -10.44
C ARG A 71 -12.17 19.38 -9.56
N ASP A 72 -12.61 20.04 -8.49
CA ASP A 72 -11.70 20.69 -7.53
C ASP A 72 -10.80 19.67 -6.84
N LEU A 73 -11.34 18.51 -6.44
CA LEU A 73 -10.56 17.43 -5.84
C LEU A 73 -9.50 16.90 -6.82
N VAL A 74 -9.86 16.69 -8.09
CA VAL A 74 -8.92 16.23 -9.12
C VAL A 74 -7.83 17.29 -9.37
N ALA A 75 -8.19 18.57 -9.44
CA ALA A 75 -7.21 19.65 -9.56
C ALA A 75 -6.24 19.69 -8.37
N LEU A 76 -6.74 19.48 -7.15
CA LEU A 76 -5.91 19.37 -5.96
C LEU A 76 -5.03 18.12 -5.98
N ALA A 77 -5.52 17.00 -6.50
CA ALA A 77 -4.72 15.78 -6.67
C ALA A 77 -3.53 16.02 -7.61
N HIS A 78 -3.71 16.77 -8.69
CA HIS A 78 -2.62 17.16 -9.57
C HIS A 78 -1.63 18.16 -8.92
N ALA A 79 -2.14 19.06 -8.08
CA ALA A 79 -1.34 20.10 -7.41
C ALA A 79 -0.72 19.67 -6.07
N THR A 80 -1.02 18.46 -5.58
CA THR A 80 -0.47 17.95 -4.33
C THR A 80 0.81 17.17 -4.60
N PRO A 81 1.95 17.57 -4.01
CA PRO A 81 3.22 16.86 -4.16
C PRO A 81 3.12 15.40 -3.70
N ALA A 82 3.95 14.54 -4.27
CA ALA A 82 4.07 13.15 -3.84
C ALA A 82 4.36 13.06 -2.33
N ALA A 83 3.91 11.99 -1.71
CA ALA A 83 4.36 11.58 -0.39
C ALA A 83 5.66 10.77 -0.52
N GLU A 84 6.29 10.46 0.60
CA GLU A 84 7.42 9.55 0.65
C GLU A 84 7.03 8.14 0.19
N ALA A 85 8.02 7.29 -0.06
CA ALA A 85 7.79 5.89 -0.37
C ALA A 85 6.92 5.24 0.72
N ASP A 86 6.09 4.26 0.33
CA ASP A 86 5.14 3.56 1.19
C ASP A 86 4.05 4.45 1.86
N GLN A 87 3.90 5.71 1.43
CA GLN A 87 2.92 6.65 2.00
C GLN A 87 1.80 7.05 1.02
N CYS A 88 1.31 6.10 0.24
CA CYS A 88 0.22 6.33 -0.72
C CYS A 88 -1.06 6.88 -0.04
N ALA A 89 -1.42 6.36 1.13
CA ALA A 89 -2.57 6.83 1.90
C ALA A 89 -2.38 8.27 2.38
N ALA A 90 -1.22 8.62 2.91
CA ALA A 90 -0.91 9.97 3.36
C ALA A 90 -1.00 11.00 2.22
N TRP A 91 -0.67 10.61 0.98
CA TRP A 91 -0.88 11.49 -0.17
C TRP A 91 -2.37 11.73 -0.44
N VAL A 92 -3.19 10.67 -0.45
CA VAL A 92 -4.65 10.79 -0.64
C VAL A 92 -5.27 11.65 0.45
N GLU A 93 -4.96 11.38 1.71
CA GLU A 93 -5.43 12.15 2.87
C GLU A 93 -5.08 13.63 2.75
N ARG A 94 -3.86 13.94 2.30
CA ARG A 94 -3.41 15.33 2.06
C ARG A 94 -4.23 16.04 0.99
N VAL A 95 -4.62 15.33 -0.09
CA VAL A 95 -5.51 15.87 -1.13
C VAL A 95 -6.86 16.27 -0.52
N PHE A 96 -7.47 15.37 0.27
CA PHE A 96 -8.76 15.62 0.92
C PHE A 96 -8.68 16.72 1.98
N LEU A 97 -7.60 16.76 2.77
CA LEU A 97 -7.37 17.82 3.75
C LEU A 97 -7.28 19.20 3.06
N ARG A 98 -6.55 19.30 1.94
CA ARG A 98 -6.43 20.54 1.16
C ARG A 98 -7.76 21.00 0.57
N MET A 99 -8.69 20.09 0.32
CA MET A 99 -10.04 20.43 -0.11
C MET A 99 -10.95 20.87 1.05
N GLY A 100 -10.47 20.82 2.30
CA GLY A 100 -11.28 21.15 3.48
C GLY A 100 -12.30 20.07 3.87
N LEU A 101 -12.11 18.84 3.46
CA LEU A 101 -13.00 17.70 3.74
C LEU A 101 -12.72 17.03 5.10
N GLY A 102 -11.84 17.61 5.90
CA GLY A 102 -11.46 17.06 7.19
C GLY A 102 -10.24 16.12 7.10
N VAL A 103 -9.91 15.52 8.23
CA VAL A 103 -8.80 14.60 8.39
C VAL A 103 -9.34 13.18 8.45
N VAL A 104 -8.90 12.33 7.53
CA VAL A 104 -9.09 10.88 7.59
C VAL A 104 -7.71 10.28 7.63
N THR A 105 -7.43 9.44 8.59
CA THR A 105 -6.09 8.86 8.79
C THR A 105 -6.15 7.33 8.77
N GLY A 106 -5.09 6.74 8.27
CA GLY A 106 -4.91 5.30 8.23
C GLY A 106 -3.99 4.88 7.09
N ASP A 107 -3.59 3.62 7.08
CA ASP A 107 -2.96 3.03 5.90
C ASP A 107 -4.03 2.67 4.84
N ALA A 108 -3.58 2.26 3.66
CA ALA A 108 -4.52 1.94 2.57
C ALA A 108 -5.43 0.75 2.91
N SER A 109 -4.99 -0.19 3.74
CA SER A 109 -5.80 -1.30 4.24
C SER A 109 -6.93 -0.80 5.14
N ALA A 110 -6.63 0.12 6.06
CA ALA A 110 -7.64 0.74 6.91
C ALA A 110 -8.67 1.54 6.09
N LEU A 111 -8.21 2.33 5.11
CA LEU A 111 -9.08 3.08 4.21
C LEU A 111 -9.97 2.16 3.35
N TYR A 112 -9.40 1.04 2.87
CA TYR A 112 -10.14 0.02 2.13
C TYR A 112 -11.31 -0.55 2.94
N HIS A 113 -11.03 -1.00 4.16
CA HIS A 113 -12.06 -1.62 5.01
C HIS A 113 -13.12 -0.62 5.49
N ALA A 114 -12.73 0.62 5.74
CA ALA A 114 -13.65 1.65 6.22
C ALA A 114 -14.53 2.23 5.11
N TRP A 115 -14.00 2.46 3.91
CA TRP A 115 -14.64 3.33 2.93
C TRP A 115 -14.89 2.71 1.55
N CYS A 116 -14.21 1.61 1.19
CA CYS A 116 -14.38 0.98 -0.12
C CYS A 116 -15.44 -0.13 -0.07
N GLN A 117 -16.65 0.20 -0.48
CA GLN A 117 -17.82 -0.68 -0.34
C GLN A 117 -18.19 -1.43 -1.62
N SER A 118 -17.62 -1.08 -2.79
CA SER A 118 -18.01 -1.64 -4.08
C SER A 118 -16.81 -2.01 -4.93
N SER A 119 -16.92 -3.09 -5.68
CA SER A 119 -16.06 -3.46 -6.81
C SER A 119 -16.76 -3.30 -8.18
N ASP A 120 -18.02 -2.83 -8.18
CA ASP A 120 -18.77 -2.62 -9.40
C ASP A 120 -18.37 -1.28 -10.05
N THR A 121 -17.78 -1.35 -11.25
CA THR A 121 -17.33 -0.16 -12.01
C THR A 121 -18.46 0.81 -12.34
N ARG A 122 -19.70 0.34 -12.39
CA ARG A 122 -20.88 1.20 -12.58
C ARG A 122 -21.09 2.16 -11.41
N CYS A 123 -20.57 1.82 -10.24
CA CYS A 123 -20.65 2.66 -9.04
C CYS A 123 -19.43 3.58 -8.87
N LEU A 124 -18.40 3.41 -9.69
CA LEU A 124 -17.16 4.20 -9.59
C LEU A 124 -17.40 5.63 -10.09
N ARG A 125 -17.04 6.61 -9.27
CA ARG A 125 -17.22 8.04 -9.56
C ARG A 125 -15.92 8.80 -9.41
N VAL A 126 -15.74 9.85 -10.22
CA VAL A 126 -14.61 10.78 -10.10
C VAL A 126 -14.47 11.24 -8.65
N GLY A 127 -13.26 11.15 -8.11
CA GLY A 127 -12.95 11.51 -6.72
C GLY A 127 -13.15 10.41 -5.69
N MET A 128 -13.62 9.24 -6.07
CA MET A 128 -13.56 8.07 -5.18
C MET A 128 -12.12 7.58 -5.03
N ILE A 129 -11.79 7.05 -3.87
CA ILE A 129 -10.58 6.27 -3.69
C ILE A 129 -10.77 4.87 -4.29
N VAL A 130 -9.68 4.33 -4.86
CA VAL A 130 -9.56 2.94 -5.31
C VAL A 130 -8.47 2.31 -4.47
N ALA A 131 -8.78 1.22 -3.77
CA ALA A 131 -7.85 0.63 -2.82
C ALA A 131 -7.83 -0.90 -2.85
N VAL A 132 -6.73 -1.46 -2.37
CA VAL A 132 -6.56 -2.87 -2.01
C VAL A 132 -5.97 -2.95 -0.61
N PRO A 133 -6.38 -3.95 0.22
CA PRO A 133 -5.88 -4.06 1.58
C PRO A 133 -4.47 -4.68 1.65
N ALA A 134 -4.05 -5.37 0.59
CA ALA A 134 -2.73 -6.00 0.49
C ALA A 134 -2.32 -6.21 -0.96
N HIS A 135 -1.00 -6.17 -1.23
CA HIS A 135 -0.38 -6.57 -2.50
C HIS A 135 1.04 -7.09 -2.27
N PRO A 136 1.64 -7.87 -3.21
CA PRO A 136 2.91 -8.54 -2.97
C PRO A 136 4.15 -7.64 -3.09
N TYR A 137 4.00 -6.39 -3.54
CA TYR A 137 5.12 -5.50 -3.88
C TYR A 137 5.53 -4.62 -2.69
N GLY A 138 6.85 -4.41 -2.54
CA GLY A 138 7.43 -3.60 -1.48
C GLY A 138 7.28 -4.21 -0.07
N ALA A 139 8.01 -3.66 0.88
CA ALA A 139 8.02 -4.14 2.26
C ALA A 139 6.67 -3.95 2.97
N GLY A 140 5.97 -2.86 2.67
CA GLY A 140 4.68 -2.49 3.28
C GLY A 140 3.46 -3.07 2.58
N GLY A 141 3.56 -3.52 1.33
CA GLY A 141 2.42 -3.89 0.49
C GLY A 141 1.51 -4.95 1.09
N ARG A 142 2.08 -5.96 1.75
CA ARG A 142 1.31 -7.04 2.38
C ARG A 142 0.54 -6.60 3.62
N SER A 143 1.02 -5.58 4.32
CA SER A 143 0.47 -5.13 5.59
C SER A 143 -0.40 -3.89 5.44
N TRP A 144 -0.03 -2.98 4.56
CA TRP A 144 -0.65 -1.66 4.46
C TRP A 144 -1.47 -1.43 3.20
N GLY A 145 -1.32 -2.33 2.20
CA GLY A 145 -2.06 -2.23 0.94
C GLY A 145 -1.64 -1.06 0.06
N HIS A 146 -2.53 -0.69 -0.88
CA HIS A 146 -2.31 0.44 -1.79
C HIS A 146 -3.60 1.20 -2.07
N VAL A 147 -3.48 2.50 -2.31
CA VAL A 147 -4.62 3.37 -2.60
C VAL A 147 -4.27 4.44 -3.64
N GLY A 148 -5.24 4.78 -4.45
CA GLY A 148 -5.20 5.87 -5.40
C GLY A 148 -6.53 6.61 -5.48
N LEU A 149 -6.58 7.65 -6.31
CA LEU A 149 -7.75 8.47 -6.58
C LEU A 149 -8.22 8.26 -8.01
N TYR A 150 -9.50 7.97 -8.19
CA TYR A 150 -10.10 7.83 -9.51
C TYR A 150 -10.35 9.20 -10.15
N LEU A 151 -9.78 9.41 -11.34
CA LEU A 151 -9.84 10.67 -12.06
C LEU A 151 -10.97 10.73 -13.11
N GLY A 152 -11.60 9.59 -13.41
CA GLY A 152 -12.51 9.42 -14.54
C GLY A 152 -11.88 8.70 -15.72
N ASP A 153 -12.69 8.28 -16.70
CA ASP A 153 -12.30 7.59 -17.94
C ASP A 153 -11.26 6.49 -17.72
N SER A 154 -11.53 5.63 -16.71
CA SER A 154 -10.66 4.51 -16.34
C SER A 154 -9.23 4.92 -15.95
N ARG A 155 -9.04 6.07 -15.28
CA ARG A 155 -7.73 6.55 -14.82
C ARG A 155 -7.67 6.63 -13.29
N VAL A 156 -6.60 6.13 -12.71
CA VAL A 156 -6.29 6.20 -11.28
C VAL A 156 -4.96 6.94 -11.10
N ARG A 157 -4.98 8.01 -10.28
CA ARG A 157 -3.76 8.67 -9.82
C ARG A 157 -3.36 8.14 -8.47
N HIS A 158 -2.11 7.76 -8.31
CA HIS A 158 -1.60 7.22 -7.06
C HIS A 158 -0.16 7.67 -6.79
N CYS A 159 0.26 7.57 -5.53
CA CYS A 159 1.63 7.80 -5.11
C CYS A 159 2.29 6.44 -4.87
N THR A 160 3.42 6.19 -5.52
CA THR A 160 4.19 4.95 -5.37
C THR A 160 5.68 5.27 -5.46
N ASP A 161 6.49 4.70 -4.57
CA ASP A 161 7.93 4.94 -4.45
C ASP A 161 8.31 6.43 -4.41
N GLY A 162 7.50 7.25 -3.75
CA GLY A 162 7.74 8.70 -3.68
C GLY A 162 7.40 9.47 -4.95
N HIS A 163 6.73 8.88 -5.93
CA HIS A 163 6.36 9.50 -7.20
C HIS A 163 4.86 9.42 -7.43
N LEU A 164 4.32 10.39 -8.16
CA LEU A 164 2.94 10.37 -8.63
C LEU A 164 2.87 9.77 -10.02
N ALA A 165 1.90 8.88 -10.20
CA ALA A 165 1.63 8.23 -11.47
C ALA A 165 0.13 8.19 -11.75
N ASP A 166 -0.22 8.29 -13.04
CA ASP A 166 -1.57 8.08 -13.55
C ASP A 166 -1.60 6.75 -14.31
N ALA A 167 -2.38 5.79 -13.83
CA ALA A 167 -2.51 4.47 -14.42
C ALA A 167 -3.89 4.25 -15.02
N PRO A 168 -4.02 3.47 -16.10
CA PRO A 168 -5.31 2.86 -16.46
C PRO A 168 -5.84 2.04 -15.29
N LEU A 169 -7.14 2.15 -15.00
CA LEU A 169 -7.79 1.40 -13.90
C LEU A 169 -7.56 -0.11 -14.06
N GLU A 170 -7.70 -0.64 -15.27
CA GLU A 170 -7.49 -2.06 -15.55
C GLU A 170 -6.05 -2.50 -15.21
N LEU A 171 -5.05 -1.72 -15.59
CA LEU A 171 -3.66 -2.00 -15.25
C LEU A 171 -3.45 -1.90 -13.73
N TRP A 172 -3.96 -0.86 -13.09
CA TRP A 172 -3.83 -0.67 -11.65
C TRP A 172 -4.44 -1.85 -10.87
N THR A 173 -5.66 -2.27 -11.25
CA THR A 173 -6.36 -3.39 -10.61
C THR A 173 -5.68 -4.73 -10.89
N SER A 174 -5.14 -4.96 -12.09
CA SER A 174 -4.40 -6.19 -12.41
C SER A 174 -3.09 -6.32 -11.63
N VAL A 175 -2.42 -5.20 -11.37
CA VAL A 175 -1.16 -5.16 -10.61
C VAL A 175 -1.42 -5.31 -9.12
N TYR A 176 -2.21 -4.44 -8.54
CA TYR A 176 -2.39 -4.41 -7.08
C TYR A 176 -3.46 -5.38 -6.58
N GLY A 177 -4.39 -5.82 -7.44
CA GLY A 177 -5.50 -6.70 -7.09
C GLY A 177 -5.17 -8.20 -7.00
N VAL A 178 -3.90 -8.59 -7.09
CA VAL A 178 -3.51 -10.03 -7.12
C VAL A 178 -3.70 -10.75 -5.80
N MET A 179 -3.75 -10.06 -4.67
CA MET A 179 -3.94 -10.64 -3.34
C MET A 179 -5.33 -10.41 -2.76
N ALA A 180 -6.02 -9.38 -3.22
CA ALA A 180 -7.36 -9.03 -2.76
C ALA A 180 -8.11 -8.26 -3.83
N GLU A 181 -9.43 -8.38 -3.84
CA GLU A 181 -10.29 -7.66 -4.78
C GLU A 181 -10.16 -6.15 -4.59
N PRO A 182 -9.82 -5.38 -5.65
CA PRO A 182 -9.83 -3.93 -5.59
C PRO A 182 -11.26 -3.41 -5.36
N ARG A 183 -11.39 -2.42 -4.48
CA ARG A 183 -12.67 -1.76 -4.22
C ARG A 183 -12.51 -0.25 -4.20
N TRP A 184 -13.65 0.43 -4.29
CA TRP A 184 -13.73 1.89 -4.30
C TRP A 184 -14.88 2.42 -3.46
N GLY A 185 -14.74 3.68 -3.08
CA GLY A 185 -15.74 4.38 -2.31
C GLY A 185 -15.33 5.82 -2.00
N TRP A 186 -16.22 6.53 -1.35
CA TRP A 186 -15.98 7.90 -0.91
C TRP A 186 -15.18 7.91 0.38
N LEU A 187 -14.01 8.53 0.36
CA LEU A 187 -13.19 8.70 1.56
C LEU A 187 -13.97 9.49 2.62
N GLY A 188 -14.01 8.99 3.86
CA GLY A 188 -14.79 9.58 4.94
C GLY A 188 -16.30 9.48 4.76
N GLY A 189 -16.78 8.71 3.78
CA GLY A 189 -18.21 8.63 3.43
C GLY A 189 -18.77 9.91 2.78
N ILE A 190 -17.91 10.84 2.36
CA ILE A 190 -18.32 12.16 1.84
C ILE A 190 -18.49 12.07 0.33
N ALA A 191 -19.73 11.91 -0.14
CA ALA A 191 -20.06 11.97 -1.55
C ALA A 191 -19.83 13.38 -2.12
N LEU A 192 -19.05 13.48 -3.19
CA LEU A 192 -18.73 14.76 -3.85
C LEU A 192 -19.66 15.06 -5.03
N GLY A 193 -20.43 14.08 -5.45
CA GLY A 193 -21.42 14.15 -6.53
C GLY A 193 -22.21 12.85 -6.62
N SER A 194 -23.35 12.91 -7.27
CA SER A 194 -24.23 11.77 -7.55
C SER A 194 -23.81 11.03 -8.82
#